data_45aaa69205341ac7523c0ef0ffaccf06
#
_entry.id   45aaa69205341ac7523c0ef0ffaccf06
#
_cell.length_a   1.000
_cell.length_b   1.000
_cell.length_c   1.000
_cell.angle_alpha   90.00
_cell.angle_beta   90.00
_cell.angle_gamma   90.00
#
_symmetry.space_group_name_H-M   'P 1'
#
loop_
_entity.id
_entity.type
_entity.pdbx_description
1 polymer ?
#
loop_
_entity_poly.entity_id
_entity_poly.type
_entity_poly.pdbx_seq_one_letter_code
_entity_poly.pdbx_strand_id
1 'polypeptide(L)'
;EAGLHTFTLSAKEWIESTHAIGMYVQAGRYGGTYAHKDIAFEFGSAISPIFKLYLLKEYQRLKDEENDRLKLEWDAKRFLSKNNYLIHTDAIKNYVLPRSNHSKSTEWLVYADEADLLNVALFGCTAKEWRDANPVLAAKQNIRDFASIAQLTVLSNLETHNAEMIKQGIDKAERRVSAARVDRGRSHSKTAQRK
;
A
#
# COMPACT_ATOMS: atom_id res chain seq x y z
N GLU A 1 -25.62 -27.75 -27.73
CA GLU A 1 -25.20 -28.29 -29.04
C GLU A 1 -23.84 -27.71 -29.51
N ALA A 2 -23.43 -26.56 -28.98
CA ALA A 2 -22.09 -26.01 -29.24
C ALA A 2 -21.03 -26.99 -28.75
N GLY A 3 -20.07 -27.34 -29.61
CA GLY A 3 -19.01 -28.32 -29.31
C GLY A 3 -19.18 -29.66 -30.04
N LEU A 4 -20.29 -29.89 -30.72
CA LEU A 4 -20.45 -31.04 -31.62
C LEU A 4 -19.68 -30.79 -32.91
N HIS A 5 -19.12 -31.85 -33.51
CA HIS A 5 -18.38 -31.77 -34.80
C HIS A 5 -19.20 -31.23 -35.98
N THR A 6 -20.52 -31.33 -35.88
CA THR A 6 -21.47 -30.83 -36.87
C THR A 6 -21.92 -29.38 -36.66
N PHE A 7 -21.55 -28.78 -35.54
CA PHE A 7 -21.89 -27.40 -35.24
C PHE A 7 -20.88 -26.47 -35.95
N THR A 8 -21.29 -25.87 -37.02
CA THR A 8 -20.51 -24.87 -37.77
C THR A 8 -21.33 -23.60 -37.93
N LEU A 9 -20.78 -22.49 -37.47
CA LEU A 9 -21.36 -21.17 -37.62
C LEU A 9 -20.28 -20.23 -38.15
N SER A 10 -20.56 -19.46 -39.18
CA SER A 10 -19.61 -18.44 -39.62
C SER A 10 -19.51 -17.33 -38.55
N ALA A 11 -18.38 -16.64 -38.47
CA ALA A 11 -18.20 -15.56 -37.52
C ALA A 11 -19.26 -14.45 -37.70
N LYS A 12 -19.71 -14.21 -38.93
CA LYS A 12 -20.77 -13.25 -39.22
C LYS A 12 -22.13 -13.71 -38.67
N GLU A 13 -22.53 -14.94 -38.92
CA GLU A 13 -23.78 -15.52 -38.41
C GLU A 13 -23.77 -15.59 -36.86
N TRP A 14 -22.60 -15.89 -36.28
CA TRP A 14 -22.45 -15.89 -34.84
C TRP A 14 -22.69 -14.49 -34.25
N ILE A 15 -22.07 -13.43 -34.81
CA ILE A 15 -22.26 -12.04 -34.38
C ILE A 15 -23.74 -11.64 -34.50
N GLU A 16 -24.38 -11.98 -35.63
CA GLU A 16 -25.79 -11.64 -35.85
C GLU A 16 -26.72 -12.36 -34.86
N SER A 17 -26.48 -13.64 -34.60
CA SER A 17 -27.31 -14.44 -33.69
C SER A 17 -27.13 -14.11 -32.22
N THR A 18 -25.92 -13.68 -31.79
CA THR A 18 -25.61 -13.39 -30.41
C THR A 18 -25.58 -11.90 -30.08
N HIS A 19 -25.74 -11.02 -31.07
CA HIS A 19 -25.55 -9.57 -30.96
C HIS A 19 -24.19 -9.20 -30.33
N ALA A 20 -23.13 -9.93 -30.69
CA ALA A 20 -21.81 -9.80 -30.09
C ALA A 20 -21.16 -8.45 -30.46
N ILE A 21 -21.00 -7.57 -29.48
CA ILE A 21 -20.34 -6.28 -29.65
C ILE A 21 -18.81 -6.34 -29.60
N GLY A 22 -18.23 -7.44 -29.13
CA GLY A 22 -16.79 -7.65 -29.00
C GLY A 22 -16.11 -8.20 -30.25
N MET A 23 -16.83 -8.39 -31.33
CA MET A 23 -16.32 -8.93 -32.63
C MET A 23 -16.81 -8.11 -33.83
N TYR A 24 -15.94 -8.01 -34.83
CA TYR A 24 -16.25 -7.36 -36.10
C TYR A 24 -15.67 -8.19 -37.26
N VAL A 25 -16.47 -8.40 -38.30
CA VAL A 25 -16.11 -9.15 -39.50
C VAL A 25 -16.19 -8.26 -40.72
N GLN A 26 -15.10 -8.22 -41.48
CA GLN A 26 -15.03 -7.54 -42.77
C GLN A 26 -14.79 -8.57 -43.89
N ALA A 27 -15.66 -8.61 -44.88
CA ALA A 27 -15.49 -9.45 -46.05
C ALA A 27 -14.57 -8.80 -47.11
N GLY A 28 -13.94 -9.61 -47.98
CA GLY A 28 -13.14 -9.15 -49.10
C GLY A 28 -11.64 -9.51 -49.00
N ARG A 29 -10.88 -9.13 -50.04
CA ARG A 29 -9.44 -9.47 -50.18
C ARG A 29 -8.61 -9.01 -49.00
N TYR A 30 -8.97 -7.89 -48.39
CA TYR A 30 -8.29 -7.30 -47.21
C TYR A 30 -9.16 -7.40 -45.96
N GLY A 31 -10.16 -8.32 -45.99
CA GLY A 31 -11.05 -8.58 -44.89
C GLY A 31 -10.41 -9.44 -43.80
N GLY A 32 -11.14 -9.60 -42.69
CA GLY A 32 -10.72 -10.44 -41.55
C GLY A 32 -11.74 -10.39 -40.42
N THR A 33 -11.51 -11.22 -39.43
CA THR A 33 -12.27 -11.22 -38.19
C THR A 33 -11.43 -10.52 -37.12
N TYR A 34 -11.96 -9.47 -36.56
CA TYR A 34 -11.35 -8.69 -35.48
C TYR A 34 -12.14 -8.93 -34.19
N ALA A 35 -11.47 -9.14 -33.11
CA ALA A 35 -12.11 -9.43 -31.82
C ALA A 35 -11.45 -8.64 -30.69
N HIS A 36 -12.21 -8.40 -29.61
CA HIS A 36 -11.65 -7.91 -28.36
C HIS A 36 -10.53 -8.85 -27.90
N LYS A 37 -9.51 -8.30 -27.24
CA LYS A 37 -8.31 -9.06 -26.83
C LYS A 37 -8.67 -10.35 -26.07
N ASP A 38 -9.67 -10.32 -25.18
CA ASP A 38 -10.05 -11.47 -24.37
C ASP A 38 -10.60 -12.61 -25.22
N ILE A 39 -11.42 -12.28 -26.25
CA ILE A 39 -11.95 -13.25 -27.23
C ILE A 39 -10.80 -13.80 -28.11
N ALA A 40 -9.87 -12.94 -28.49
CA ALA A 40 -8.71 -13.35 -29.29
C ALA A 40 -7.78 -14.30 -28.49
N PHE A 41 -7.57 -14.04 -27.19
CA PHE A 41 -6.82 -14.94 -26.31
C PHE A 41 -7.51 -16.29 -26.11
N GLU A 42 -8.82 -16.29 -25.91
CA GLU A 42 -9.60 -17.52 -25.77
C GLU A 42 -9.57 -18.35 -27.09
N PHE A 43 -9.76 -17.70 -28.22
CA PHE A 43 -9.63 -18.33 -29.52
C PHE A 43 -8.24 -18.93 -29.77
N GLY A 44 -7.18 -18.14 -29.48
CA GLY A 44 -5.80 -18.62 -29.57
C GLY A 44 -5.54 -19.82 -28.66
N SER A 45 -6.10 -19.82 -27.48
CA SER A 45 -5.98 -20.90 -26.48
C SER A 45 -6.71 -22.18 -26.94
N ALA A 46 -7.85 -22.04 -27.67
CA ALA A 46 -8.62 -23.15 -28.20
C ALA A 46 -7.92 -23.86 -29.38
N ILE A 47 -7.23 -23.11 -30.23
CA ILE A 47 -6.56 -23.68 -31.43
C ILE A 47 -5.11 -24.08 -31.16
N SER A 48 -4.45 -23.53 -30.17
CA SER A 48 -3.05 -23.84 -29.87
C SER A 48 -2.85 -24.18 -28.36
N PRO A 49 -2.72 -25.48 -28.04
CA PRO A 49 -2.37 -25.91 -26.70
C PRO A 49 -1.06 -25.31 -26.18
N ILE A 50 -0.09 -25.09 -27.05
CA ILE A 50 1.20 -24.46 -26.71
C ILE A 50 0.98 -23.00 -26.30
N PHE A 51 0.14 -22.26 -27.01
CA PHE A 51 -0.23 -20.90 -26.66
C PHE A 51 -0.94 -20.82 -25.29
N LYS A 52 -1.86 -21.76 -25.06
CA LYS A 52 -2.54 -21.87 -23.74
C LYS A 52 -1.56 -22.11 -22.60
N LEU A 53 -0.60 -23.02 -22.78
CA LEU A 53 0.44 -23.28 -21.77
C LEU A 53 1.33 -22.06 -21.54
N TYR A 54 1.66 -21.32 -22.61
CA TYR A 54 2.41 -20.08 -22.51
C TYR A 54 1.66 -19.03 -21.65
N LEU A 55 0.38 -18.81 -21.92
CA LEU A 55 -0.46 -17.89 -21.14
C LEU A 55 -0.53 -18.28 -19.66
N LEU A 56 -0.69 -19.58 -19.37
CA LEU A 56 -0.72 -20.07 -17.98
C LEU A 56 0.61 -19.82 -17.26
N LYS A 57 1.75 -20.11 -17.93
CA LYS A 57 3.08 -19.86 -17.37
C LYS A 57 3.32 -18.37 -17.12
N GLU A 58 2.93 -17.52 -18.07
CA GLU A 58 3.09 -16.07 -17.94
C GLU A 58 2.22 -15.50 -16.80
N TYR A 59 0.99 -16.00 -16.68
CA TYR A 59 0.13 -15.64 -15.55
C TYR A 59 0.74 -16.03 -14.21
N GLN A 60 1.28 -17.26 -14.11
CA GLN A 60 1.96 -17.71 -12.88
C GLN A 60 3.16 -16.85 -12.56
N ARG A 61 4.02 -16.57 -13.55
CA ARG A 61 5.19 -15.69 -13.38
C ARG A 61 4.80 -14.30 -12.87
N LEU A 62 3.77 -13.69 -13.44
CA LEU A 62 3.29 -12.37 -13.02
C LEU A 62 2.70 -12.39 -11.60
N LYS A 63 2.02 -13.49 -11.23
CA LYS A 63 1.51 -13.68 -9.87
C LYS A 63 2.61 -13.84 -8.84
N ASP A 64 3.65 -14.59 -9.17
CA ASP A 64 4.82 -14.77 -8.30
C ASP A 64 5.55 -13.44 -8.11
N GLU A 65 5.78 -12.67 -9.17
CA GLU A 65 6.39 -11.34 -9.10
C GLU A 65 5.54 -10.35 -8.26
N GLU A 66 4.21 -10.39 -8.40
CA GLU A 66 3.31 -9.57 -7.59
C GLU A 66 3.42 -9.93 -6.09
N ASN A 67 3.42 -11.23 -5.78
CA ASN A 67 3.55 -11.72 -4.41
C ASN A 67 4.91 -11.36 -3.80
N ASP A 68 6.00 -11.51 -4.53
CA ASP A 68 7.35 -11.15 -4.07
C ASP A 68 7.47 -9.65 -3.82
N ARG A 69 6.88 -8.81 -4.67
CA ARG A 69 6.84 -7.36 -4.46
C ARG A 69 6.05 -6.97 -3.22
N LEU A 70 4.88 -7.60 -2.98
CA LEU A 70 4.06 -7.37 -1.79
C LEU A 70 4.80 -7.81 -0.52
N LYS A 71 5.50 -8.94 -0.57
CA LYS A 71 6.31 -9.45 0.53
C LYS A 71 7.47 -8.50 0.85
N LEU A 72 8.19 -8.03 -0.17
CA LEU A 72 9.28 -7.07 -0.01
C LEU A 72 8.79 -5.75 0.61
N GLU A 73 7.63 -5.26 0.16
CA GLU A 73 7.01 -4.05 0.74
C GLU A 73 6.64 -4.27 2.22
N TRP A 74 6.07 -5.41 2.55
CA TRP A 74 5.70 -5.77 3.92
C TRP A 74 6.94 -5.89 4.83
N ASP A 75 8.01 -6.54 4.36
CA ASP A 75 9.27 -6.69 5.08
C ASP A 75 9.94 -5.32 5.32
N ALA A 76 9.93 -4.43 4.32
CA ALA A 76 10.46 -3.08 4.43
C ALA A 76 9.67 -2.26 5.47
N LYS A 77 8.34 -2.31 5.44
CA LYS A 77 7.48 -1.64 6.44
C LYS A 77 7.76 -2.15 7.86
N ARG A 78 7.88 -3.45 8.02
CA ARG A 78 8.17 -4.08 9.31
C ARG A 78 9.54 -3.70 9.84
N PHE A 79 10.56 -3.68 8.99
CA PHE A 79 11.92 -3.27 9.34
C PHE A 79 11.95 -1.80 9.83
N LEU A 80 11.37 -0.88 9.07
CA LEU A 80 11.30 0.53 9.42
C LEU A 80 10.57 0.77 10.75
N SER A 81 9.44 0.08 10.95
CA SER A 81 8.65 0.21 12.17
C SER A 81 9.37 -0.33 13.41
N LYS A 82 10.19 -1.38 13.29
CA LYS A 82 10.80 -2.05 14.44
C LYS A 82 12.02 -1.31 14.97
N ASN A 83 12.96 -0.95 14.12
CA ASN A 83 14.27 -0.45 14.57
C ASN A 83 14.18 0.92 15.24
N ASN A 84 13.41 1.83 14.67
CA ASN A 84 13.34 3.19 15.18
C ASN A 84 12.38 3.34 16.37
N TYR A 85 11.38 2.49 16.44
CA TYR A 85 10.55 2.37 17.64
C TYR A 85 11.39 2.02 18.86
N LEU A 86 12.39 1.15 18.76
CA LEU A 86 13.29 0.81 19.88
C LEU A 86 14.12 2.02 20.32
N ILE A 87 14.73 2.75 19.37
CA ILE A 87 15.54 3.95 19.67
C ILE A 87 14.70 5.00 20.42
N HIS A 88 13.48 5.22 19.96
CA HIS A 88 12.58 6.20 20.58
C HIS A 88 12.09 5.76 21.95
N THR A 89 11.69 4.49 22.10
CA THR A 89 11.23 3.96 23.40
C THR A 89 12.37 3.90 24.43
N ASP A 90 13.60 3.60 24.04
CA ASP A 90 14.76 3.63 24.92
C ASP A 90 15.06 5.06 25.40
N ALA A 91 14.94 6.05 24.53
CA ALA A 91 15.09 7.45 24.92
C ALA A 91 14.02 7.87 25.93
N ILE A 92 12.75 7.48 25.73
CA ILE A 92 11.66 7.76 26.68
C ILE A 92 11.94 7.08 28.02
N LYS A 93 12.32 5.81 28.01
CA LYS A 93 12.61 5.02 29.20
C LYS A 93 13.72 5.64 30.05
N ASN A 94 14.79 6.08 29.42
CA ASN A 94 16.00 6.51 30.14
C ASN A 94 15.97 7.99 30.51
N TYR A 95 15.23 8.84 29.81
CA TYR A 95 15.29 10.29 29.97
C TYR A 95 13.96 10.97 30.32
N VAL A 96 12.82 10.41 29.91
CA VAL A 96 11.48 10.98 30.16
C VAL A 96 10.87 10.37 31.43
N LEU A 97 10.83 9.04 31.52
CA LEU A 97 10.24 8.34 32.68
C LEU A 97 10.86 8.73 34.01
N PRO A 98 12.20 8.86 34.18
CA PRO A 98 12.78 9.23 35.45
C PRO A 98 12.43 10.66 35.91
N ARG A 99 12.01 11.53 34.99
CA ARG A 99 11.61 12.92 35.27
C ARG A 99 10.09 13.06 35.41
N SER A 100 9.33 12.04 35.09
CA SER A 100 7.87 12.03 35.18
C SER A 100 7.41 11.41 36.51
N ASN A 101 6.41 12.03 37.14
CA ASN A 101 5.82 11.53 38.40
C ASN A 101 4.76 10.43 38.11
N HIS A 102 5.07 9.45 37.28
CA HIS A 102 4.15 8.38 36.92
C HIS A 102 4.43 7.11 37.73
N SER A 103 3.37 6.43 38.17
CA SER A 103 3.49 5.10 38.79
C SER A 103 3.75 4.03 37.68
N LYS A 104 4.28 2.87 38.08
CA LYS A 104 4.50 1.73 37.16
C LYS A 104 3.24 1.34 36.35
N SER A 105 2.06 1.50 36.93
CA SER A 105 0.79 1.20 36.30
C SER A 105 0.39 2.19 35.18
N THR A 106 0.96 3.39 35.18
CA THR A 106 0.66 4.49 34.25
C THR A 106 1.81 4.82 33.28
N GLU A 107 2.95 4.13 33.34
CA GLU A 107 4.08 4.32 32.44
C GLU A 107 3.69 4.25 30.97
N TRP A 108 2.77 3.36 30.61
CA TRP A 108 2.29 3.21 29.24
C TRP A 108 1.66 4.49 28.67
N LEU A 109 1.08 5.34 29.53
CA LEU A 109 0.53 6.64 29.11
C LEU A 109 1.63 7.59 28.61
N VAL A 110 2.81 7.56 29.24
CA VAL A 110 3.95 8.38 28.82
C VAL A 110 4.42 7.94 27.43
N TYR A 111 4.53 6.64 27.20
CA TYR A 111 4.88 6.12 25.86
C TYR A 111 3.82 6.46 24.81
N ALA A 112 2.54 6.34 25.16
CA ALA A 112 1.45 6.68 24.26
C ALA A 112 1.44 8.17 23.90
N ASP A 113 1.64 9.03 24.89
CA ASP A 113 1.66 10.48 24.73
C ASP A 113 2.88 10.98 23.90
N GLU A 114 4.04 10.34 24.06
CA GLU A 114 5.22 10.62 23.23
C GLU A 114 5.04 10.06 21.78
N ALA A 115 4.40 8.91 21.61
CA ALA A 115 4.09 8.38 20.29
C ALA A 115 3.04 9.23 19.56
N ASP A 116 2.05 9.74 20.28
CA ASP A 116 1.00 10.59 19.72
C ASP A 116 1.52 11.95 19.26
N LEU A 117 2.58 12.48 19.88
CA LEU A 117 3.27 13.66 19.38
C LEU A 117 3.71 13.47 17.93
N LEU A 118 4.29 12.30 17.60
CA LEU A 118 4.76 11.97 16.27
C LEU A 118 3.61 11.60 15.32
N ASN A 119 2.58 10.89 15.84
CA ASN A 119 1.39 10.55 15.06
C ASN A 119 0.65 11.81 14.59
N VAL A 120 0.46 12.79 15.49
CA VAL A 120 -0.17 14.07 15.13
C VAL A 120 0.67 14.85 14.12
N ALA A 121 2.00 14.85 14.26
CA ALA A 121 2.87 15.53 13.31
C ALA A 121 2.81 14.92 11.90
N LEU A 122 2.66 13.60 11.77
CA LEU A 122 2.70 12.90 10.50
C LEU A 122 1.32 12.62 9.91
N PHE A 123 0.36 12.23 10.75
CA PHE A 123 -0.97 11.77 10.32
C PHE A 123 -2.08 12.78 10.63
N GLY A 124 -1.77 13.81 11.43
CA GLY A 124 -2.73 14.84 11.84
C GLY A 124 -3.69 14.40 12.95
N CYS A 125 -3.55 13.19 13.51
CA CYS A 125 -4.41 12.67 14.57
C CYS A 125 -3.62 11.77 15.54
N THR A 126 -4.15 11.62 16.75
CA THR A 126 -3.64 10.66 17.74
C THR A 126 -4.06 9.22 17.38
N ALA A 127 -3.38 8.24 17.97
CA ALA A 127 -3.77 6.84 17.82
C ALA A 127 -5.18 6.56 18.34
N LYS A 128 -5.64 7.29 19.35
CA LYS A 128 -7.01 7.19 19.89
C LYS A 128 -8.03 7.73 18.90
N GLU A 129 -7.84 8.97 18.42
CA GLU A 129 -8.74 9.59 17.43
C GLU A 129 -8.87 8.72 16.16
N TRP A 130 -7.77 8.15 15.70
CA TRP A 130 -7.80 7.23 14.56
C TRP A 130 -8.63 5.97 14.84
N ARG A 131 -8.47 5.35 16.03
CA ARG A 131 -9.26 4.16 16.44
C ARG A 131 -10.74 4.48 16.54
N ASP A 132 -11.08 5.62 17.12
CA ASP A 132 -12.46 6.06 17.29
C ASP A 132 -13.14 6.32 15.93
N ALA A 133 -12.38 6.82 14.95
CA ALA A 133 -12.84 7.03 13.58
C ALA A 133 -12.92 5.73 12.76
N ASN A 134 -12.16 4.66 13.11
CA ASN A 134 -12.04 3.43 12.35
C ASN A 134 -12.23 2.17 13.21
N PRO A 135 -13.38 1.98 13.90
CA PRO A 135 -13.54 0.91 14.92
C PRO A 135 -13.38 -0.50 14.36
N VAL A 136 -13.81 -0.74 13.13
CA VAL A 136 -13.71 -2.08 12.48
C VAL A 136 -12.26 -2.44 12.16
N LEU A 137 -11.48 -1.47 11.65
CA LEU A 137 -10.08 -1.66 11.30
C LEU A 137 -9.20 -1.73 12.54
N ALA A 138 -9.51 -0.92 13.56
CA ALA A 138 -8.79 -0.83 14.82
C ALA A 138 -8.82 -2.13 15.66
N ALA A 139 -9.77 -3.03 15.39
CA ALA A 139 -9.82 -4.34 16.02
C ALA A 139 -8.62 -5.25 15.68
N LYS A 140 -7.97 -5.04 14.53
CA LYS A 140 -6.88 -5.91 14.04
C LYS A 140 -5.61 -5.15 13.67
N GLN A 141 -5.68 -3.85 13.46
CA GLN A 141 -4.61 -3.03 12.88
C GLN A 141 -4.50 -1.69 13.62
N ASN A 142 -3.37 -1.00 13.43
CA ASN A 142 -3.13 0.33 13.96
C ASN A 142 -2.86 1.33 12.83
N ILE A 143 -2.80 2.63 13.16
CA ILE A 143 -2.58 3.70 12.18
C ILE A 143 -1.32 3.50 11.32
N ARG A 144 -0.26 2.88 11.87
CA ARG A 144 1.01 2.67 11.17
C ARG A 144 0.92 1.56 10.12
N ASP A 145 -0.01 0.61 10.27
CA ASP A 145 -0.20 -0.48 9.31
C ASP A 145 -0.78 0.03 7.96
N PHE A 146 -1.46 1.19 8.00
CA PHE A 146 -1.97 1.88 6.80
C PHE A 146 -0.99 2.88 6.19
N ALA A 147 0.13 3.15 6.86
CA ALA A 147 1.12 4.08 6.37
C ALA A 147 1.84 3.53 5.12
N SER A 148 2.12 4.40 4.17
CA SER A 148 3.01 4.09 3.05
C SER A 148 4.46 3.96 3.51
N ILE A 149 5.32 3.31 2.72
CA ILE A 149 6.76 3.23 2.99
C ILE A 149 7.35 4.64 3.19
N ALA A 150 6.94 5.60 2.36
CA ALA A 150 7.39 6.98 2.46
C ALA A 150 7.01 7.62 3.81
N GLN A 151 5.80 7.38 4.31
CA GLN A 151 5.36 7.85 5.62
C GLN A 151 6.10 7.17 6.76
N LEU A 152 6.32 5.85 6.68
CA LEU A 152 7.11 5.11 7.66
C LEU A 152 8.57 5.55 7.69
N THR A 153 9.16 5.90 6.56
CA THR A 153 10.50 6.47 6.49
C THR A 153 10.57 7.83 7.20
N VAL A 154 9.55 8.68 7.02
CA VAL A 154 9.47 9.96 7.75
C VAL A 154 9.29 9.74 9.23
N LEU A 155 8.38 8.84 9.62
CA LEU A 155 8.16 8.49 11.03
C LEU A 155 9.45 8.01 11.68
N SER A 156 10.19 7.15 11.01
CA SER A 156 11.50 6.66 11.41
C SER A 156 12.50 7.78 11.69
N ASN A 157 12.59 8.76 10.79
CA ASN A 157 13.44 9.93 10.99
C ASN A 157 12.95 10.81 12.13
N LEU A 158 11.64 11.00 12.28
CA LEU A 158 11.04 11.74 13.39
C LEU A 158 11.29 11.05 14.73
N GLU A 159 11.17 9.73 14.81
CA GLU A 159 11.47 8.94 16.00
C GLU A 159 12.93 9.11 16.43
N THR A 160 13.87 9.01 15.49
CA THR A 160 15.30 9.23 15.75
C THR A 160 15.59 10.66 16.22
N HIS A 161 15.05 11.65 15.49
CA HIS A 161 15.25 13.06 15.84
C HIS A 161 14.64 13.41 17.20
N ASN A 162 13.41 12.93 17.48
CA ASN A 162 12.77 13.13 18.76
C ASN A 162 13.54 12.46 19.90
N ALA A 163 14.07 11.25 19.68
CA ALA A 163 14.91 10.56 20.65
C ALA A 163 16.16 11.37 21.00
N GLU A 164 16.80 12.01 20.02
CA GLU A 164 17.97 12.85 20.24
C GLU A 164 17.60 14.12 21.02
N MET A 165 16.49 14.77 20.67
CA MET A 165 16.00 15.94 21.43
C MET A 165 15.62 15.59 22.88
N ILE A 166 15.07 14.39 23.11
CA ILE A 166 14.80 13.87 24.47
C ILE A 166 16.11 13.74 25.27
N LYS A 167 17.16 13.18 24.69
CA LYS A 167 18.48 13.04 25.34
C LYS A 167 19.08 14.40 25.67
N GLN A 168 18.90 15.39 24.83
CA GLN A 168 19.35 16.78 25.03
C GLN A 168 18.50 17.51 26.07
N GLY A 169 17.40 16.91 26.54
CA GLY A 169 16.52 17.51 27.56
C GLY A 169 15.60 18.61 27.04
N ILE A 170 15.38 18.65 25.72
CA ILE A 170 14.50 19.64 25.07
C ILE A 170 13.05 19.38 25.50
N ASP A 171 12.35 20.46 25.84
CA ASP A 171 10.97 20.40 26.31
C ASP A 171 10.01 19.82 25.23
N LYS A 172 8.95 19.15 25.69
CA LYS A 172 7.97 18.50 24.85
C LYS A 172 7.27 19.46 23.88
N ALA A 173 6.97 20.69 24.34
CA ALA A 173 6.33 21.71 23.50
C ALA A 173 7.22 22.10 22.31
N GLU A 174 8.52 22.27 22.54
CA GLU A 174 9.51 22.60 21.52
C GLU A 174 9.70 21.42 20.55
N ARG A 175 9.75 20.19 21.06
CA ARG A 175 9.83 18.95 20.24
C ARG A 175 8.61 18.80 19.32
N ARG A 176 7.41 19.15 19.80
CA ARG A 176 6.18 19.17 19.02
C ARG A 176 6.24 20.16 17.85
N VAL A 177 6.76 21.35 18.09
CA VAL A 177 6.94 22.36 17.02
C VAL A 177 7.96 21.89 15.98
N SER A 178 9.06 21.27 16.42
CA SER A 178 10.09 20.72 15.55
C SER A 178 9.53 19.62 14.66
N ALA A 179 8.79 18.65 15.21
CA ALA A 179 8.16 17.57 14.47
C ALA A 179 7.18 18.09 13.39
N ALA A 180 6.37 19.10 13.72
CA ALA A 180 5.42 19.71 12.78
C ALA A 180 6.10 20.49 11.63
N ARG A 181 7.32 21.00 11.81
CA ARG A 181 8.08 21.70 10.76
C ARG A 181 8.59 20.74 9.67
N VAL A 182 8.92 19.52 10.02
CA VAL A 182 9.40 18.49 9.07
C VAL A 182 8.34 18.17 8.03
N ASP A 183 7.06 18.15 8.40
CA ASP A 183 5.95 17.89 7.48
C ASP A 183 5.70 19.06 6.51
N ARG A 184 5.76 20.31 6.97
CA ARG A 184 5.55 21.50 6.12
C ARG A 184 6.60 21.68 5.03
N GLY A 185 7.85 21.30 5.27
CA GLY A 185 8.92 21.35 4.26
C GLY A 185 8.66 20.45 3.04
N ARG A 186 7.84 19.42 3.19
CA ARG A 186 7.50 18.46 2.12
C ARG A 186 6.31 18.86 1.26
N SER A 187 5.33 19.58 1.80
CA SER A 187 4.20 20.07 1.02
C SER A 187 4.62 21.09 -0.04
N HIS A 188 5.66 21.88 0.22
CA HIS A 188 6.23 22.83 -0.76
C HIS A 188 7.05 22.16 -1.87
N SER A 189 7.71 21.02 -1.60
CA SER A 189 8.50 20.30 -2.59
C SER A 189 7.65 19.57 -3.65
N LYS A 190 6.44 19.11 -3.28
CA LYS A 190 5.52 18.44 -4.22
C LYS A 190 4.87 19.39 -5.22
N THR A 191 4.77 20.68 -4.89
CA THR A 191 4.18 21.71 -5.79
C THR A 191 5.21 22.20 -6.83
N ALA A 192 6.51 22.10 -6.54
CA ALA A 192 7.57 22.52 -7.45
C ALA A 192 7.91 21.48 -8.54
N GLN A 193 7.51 20.21 -8.40
CA GLN A 193 7.73 19.15 -9.40
C GLN A 193 6.57 18.95 -10.39
N ARG A 194 5.52 19.78 -10.32
CA ARG A 194 4.36 19.76 -11.23
C ARG A 194 4.25 20.98 -12.13
N LYS A 195 5.36 21.67 -12.39
CA LYS A 195 5.43 22.70 -13.43
C LYS A 195 6.39 22.30 -14.53
#